data_c664f543c59988387762a6fba8b1a0f1
#
_entry.id   c664f543c59988387762a6fba8b1a0f1
#
_cell.length_a   1.000
_cell.length_b   1.000
_cell.length_c   1.000
_cell.angle_alpha   90.00
_cell.angle_beta   90.00
_cell.angle_gamma   90.00
#
_symmetry.space_group_name_H-M   'P 1'
#
loop_
_entity.id
_entity.type
_entity.pdbx_description
1 polymer ?
#
loop_
_entity_poly.entity_id
_entity_poly.type
_entity_poly.pdbx_seq_one_letter_code
_entity_poly.pdbx_strand_id
1 'polypeptide(L)'
;MNKKMILSVVMAVILTAIAIPSSPAMAGGKELVIADFDAGDKPNNIGGDFGAWDKDPGDGTQGTKMSFASDDALGNPLGHSIRLDYDVDSSNPAYNGFWMKLNGEDAGEFNALTFYIKGDAAKGFSKRVKIELKDQGSKTSAYMLGNITEAWRKISIPFEKFNRITDWSALSEFVVVFDDLHSMPKNGAVLIDQIAFSKE
;
A
#
# COMPACT_ATOMS: atom_id res chain seq x y z
N MET A 1 -36.19 1.77 78.99
CA MET A 1 -36.64 2.30 77.66
C MET A 1 -35.40 2.85 76.92
N ASN A 2 -34.74 2.01 76.11
CA ASN A 2 -33.52 2.40 75.39
C ASN A 2 -33.87 2.71 73.95
N LYS A 3 -33.70 3.96 73.51
CA LYS A 3 -33.84 4.37 72.14
C LYS A 3 -32.47 4.12 71.42
N LYS A 4 -32.44 3.17 70.50
CA LYS A 4 -31.32 2.98 69.57
C LYS A 4 -31.41 4.03 68.47
N MET A 5 -30.40 4.87 68.38
CA MET A 5 -30.19 5.85 67.30
C MET A 5 -29.50 5.16 66.14
N ILE A 6 -30.18 5.04 65.02
CA ILE A 6 -29.62 4.47 63.77
C ILE A 6 -28.97 5.64 63.02
N LEU A 7 -27.64 5.57 62.89
CA LEU A 7 -26.85 6.52 62.11
C LEU A 7 -26.77 6.04 60.65
N SER A 8 -27.50 6.71 59.74
CA SER A 8 -27.43 6.47 58.31
C SER A 8 -26.20 7.17 57.72
N VAL A 9 -25.24 6.38 57.26
CA VAL A 9 -24.10 6.88 56.48
C VAL A 9 -24.53 6.97 55.03
N VAL A 10 -24.64 8.15 54.49
CA VAL A 10 -24.86 8.40 53.05
C VAL A 10 -23.49 8.47 52.39
N MET A 11 -23.17 7.44 51.62
CA MET A 11 -21.94 7.38 50.84
C MET A 11 -22.16 8.11 49.51
N ALA A 12 -21.60 9.32 49.38
CA ALA A 12 -21.63 10.07 48.13
C ALA A 12 -20.57 9.48 47.15
N VAL A 13 -21.05 8.87 46.07
CA VAL A 13 -20.19 8.44 44.97
C VAL A 13 -19.87 9.65 44.09
N ILE A 14 -18.65 10.14 44.16
CA ILE A 14 -18.16 11.19 43.28
C ILE A 14 -17.74 10.52 41.96
N LEU A 15 -18.56 10.70 40.93
CA LEU A 15 -18.24 10.28 39.54
C LEU A 15 -17.29 11.34 38.96
N THR A 16 -15.99 11.06 39.00
CA THR A 16 -14.99 11.85 38.24
C THR A 16 -15.08 11.48 36.75
N ALA A 17 -15.63 12.37 35.94
CA ALA A 17 -15.58 12.25 34.48
C ALA A 17 -14.14 12.42 34.01
N ILE A 18 -13.53 11.33 33.56
CA ILE A 18 -12.25 11.38 32.87
C ILE A 18 -12.52 11.94 31.48
N ALA A 19 -12.12 13.18 31.23
CA ALA A 19 -12.11 13.75 29.88
C ALA A 19 -11.05 12.99 29.04
N ILE A 20 -11.51 12.18 28.12
CA ILE A 20 -10.64 11.59 27.10
C ILE A 20 -10.23 12.73 26.18
N PRO A 21 -8.91 13.05 26.04
CA PRO A 21 -8.49 14.05 25.08
C PRO A 21 -8.88 13.55 23.68
N SER A 22 -9.74 14.32 22.99
CA SER A 22 -9.98 14.09 21.56
C SER A 22 -8.67 14.28 20.84
N SER A 23 -8.15 13.21 20.21
CA SER A 23 -7.05 13.33 19.27
C SER A 23 -7.41 14.40 18.23
N PRO A 24 -6.48 15.31 17.87
CA PRO A 24 -6.74 16.26 16.81
C PRO A 24 -7.05 15.46 15.56
N ALA A 25 -8.23 15.69 14.96
CA ALA A 25 -8.54 15.20 13.64
C ALA A 25 -7.43 15.71 12.72
N MET A 26 -6.62 14.82 12.20
CA MET A 26 -5.69 15.14 11.13
C MET A 26 -6.56 15.73 10.02
N ALA A 27 -6.24 16.94 9.59
CA ALA A 27 -6.86 17.52 8.40
C ALA A 27 -6.50 16.60 7.23
N GLY A 28 -7.33 15.61 6.97
CA GLY A 28 -7.14 14.66 5.90
C GLY A 28 -7.27 15.41 4.58
N GLY A 29 -6.17 15.52 3.82
CA GLY A 29 -6.22 15.94 2.44
C GLY A 29 -7.19 15.03 1.67
N LYS A 30 -7.66 15.48 0.51
CA LYS A 30 -8.49 14.64 -0.39
C LYS A 30 -7.69 13.39 -0.76
N GLU A 31 -8.30 12.23 -0.61
CA GLU A 31 -7.71 10.93 -0.97
C GLU A 31 -8.70 10.10 -1.77
N LEU A 32 -8.22 9.43 -2.81
CA LEU A 32 -8.94 8.43 -3.56
C LEU A 32 -8.22 7.09 -3.39
N VAL A 33 -8.81 6.20 -2.60
CA VAL A 33 -8.28 4.84 -2.42
C VAL A 33 -8.50 4.03 -3.69
N ILE A 34 -7.41 3.58 -4.29
CA ILE A 34 -7.40 2.74 -5.49
C ILE A 34 -7.49 1.26 -5.10
N ALA A 35 -6.73 0.85 -4.07
CA ALA A 35 -6.74 -0.50 -3.57
C ALA A 35 -6.30 -0.55 -2.10
N ASP A 36 -7.20 -0.99 -1.22
CA ASP A 36 -6.91 -1.31 0.18
C ASP A 36 -6.68 -2.82 0.40
N PHE A 37 -6.98 -3.64 -0.58
CA PHE A 37 -6.85 -5.10 -0.57
C PHE A 37 -7.58 -5.83 0.57
N ASP A 38 -8.33 -5.13 1.41
CA ASP A 38 -8.97 -5.66 2.62
C ASP A 38 -9.89 -6.85 2.36
N ALA A 39 -10.56 -6.85 1.20
CA ALA A 39 -11.43 -7.98 0.81
C ALA A 39 -10.66 -9.30 0.56
N GLY A 40 -9.34 -9.25 0.38
CA GLY A 40 -8.54 -10.42 0.02
C GLY A 40 -8.92 -11.01 -1.34
N ASP A 41 -9.49 -10.22 -2.24
CA ASP A 41 -9.99 -10.63 -3.55
C ASP A 41 -9.92 -9.45 -4.54
N LYS A 42 -10.30 -9.72 -5.79
CA LYS A 42 -10.46 -8.75 -6.90
C LYS A 42 -11.92 -8.35 -7.07
N PRO A 43 -12.19 -7.21 -7.66
CA PRO A 43 -11.29 -6.18 -8.21
C PRO A 43 -10.74 -5.25 -7.13
N ASN A 44 -9.92 -4.25 -7.54
CA ASN A 44 -9.54 -3.14 -6.65
C ASN A 44 -10.74 -2.20 -6.37
N ASN A 45 -10.59 -1.21 -5.50
CA ASN A 45 -11.69 -0.35 -5.03
C ASN A 45 -12.33 0.50 -6.14
N ILE A 46 -11.67 0.68 -7.30
CA ILE A 46 -12.21 1.36 -8.49
C ILE A 46 -12.62 0.38 -9.60
N GLY A 47 -12.78 -0.90 -9.29
CA GLY A 47 -13.23 -1.95 -10.22
C GLY A 47 -12.17 -2.43 -11.21
N GLY A 48 -10.91 -2.10 -11.02
CA GLY A 48 -9.80 -2.52 -11.87
C GLY A 48 -9.27 -3.91 -11.51
N ASP A 49 -8.92 -4.70 -12.53
CA ASP A 49 -8.22 -5.97 -12.34
C ASP A 49 -6.74 -5.73 -12.04
N PHE A 50 -6.09 -6.70 -11.40
CA PHE A 50 -4.67 -6.65 -11.08
C PHE A 50 -4.05 -8.03 -11.01
N GLY A 51 -2.72 -8.13 -11.11
CA GLY A 51 -2.05 -9.42 -11.05
C GLY A 51 -0.54 -9.33 -11.17
N ALA A 52 0.09 -10.47 -11.05
CA ALA A 52 1.51 -10.60 -11.36
C ALA A 52 1.73 -10.67 -12.88
N TRP A 53 2.90 -10.28 -13.33
CA TRP A 53 3.34 -10.41 -14.70
C TRP A 53 4.81 -10.79 -14.78
N ASP A 54 5.21 -11.36 -15.90
CA ASP A 54 6.55 -11.80 -16.21
C ASP A 54 6.88 -11.44 -17.67
N LYS A 55 8.09 -10.96 -17.91
CA LYS A 55 8.58 -10.66 -19.26
C LYS A 55 8.65 -11.90 -20.12
N ASP A 56 9.11 -13.00 -19.55
CA ASP A 56 9.33 -14.26 -20.26
C ASP A 56 8.69 -15.43 -19.48
N PRO A 57 7.38 -15.65 -19.65
CA PRO A 57 6.68 -16.74 -18.98
C PRO A 57 7.22 -18.14 -19.33
N GLY A 58 8.05 -18.27 -20.37
CA GLY A 58 8.72 -19.51 -20.75
C GLY A 58 9.99 -19.79 -19.95
N ASP A 59 10.56 -18.77 -19.29
CA ASP A 59 11.74 -18.90 -18.43
C ASP A 59 11.34 -19.16 -16.99
N GLY A 60 11.21 -20.42 -16.61
CA GLY A 60 10.84 -20.83 -15.25
C GLY A 60 11.85 -20.47 -14.15
N THR A 61 12.97 -19.78 -14.47
CA THR A 61 13.97 -19.30 -13.50
C THR A 61 13.68 -17.88 -13.03
N GLN A 62 12.68 -17.21 -13.56
CA GLN A 62 12.25 -15.87 -13.17
C GLN A 62 10.74 -15.79 -13.01
N GLY A 63 10.25 -14.73 -12.37
CA GLY A 63 8.81 -14.45 -12.28
C GLY A 63 8.40 -13.79 -10.97
N THR A 64 7.17 -13.31 -10.94
CA THR A 64 6.52 -12.81 -9.72
C THR A 64 5.27 -13.64 -9.42
N LYS A 65 5.08 -13.99 -8.16
CA LYS A 65 3.84 -14.56 -7.64
C LYS A 65 3.17 -13.55 -6.72
N MET A 66 1.90 -13.33 -6.94
CA MET A 66 1.06 -12.47 -6.09
C MET A 66 0.18 -13.34 -5.20
N SER A 67 0.03 -12.95 -3.95
CA SER A 67 -0.92 -13.53 -2.99
C SER A 67 -1.44 -12.46 -2.05
N PHE A 68 -2.58 -12.71 -1.40
CA PHE A 68 -3.06 -11.88 -0.31
C PHE A 68 -2.41 -12.34 1.01
N ALA A 69 -1.96 -11.39 1.82
CA ALA A 69 -1.38 -11.62 3.13
C ALA A 69 -2.25 -10.95 4.19
N SER A 70 -2.45 -11.63 5.33
CA SER A 70 -3.20 -11.11 6.49
C SER A 70 -2.40 -10.10 7.33
N ASP A 71 -1.45 -9.40 6.73
CA ASP A 71 -0.61 -8.38 7.35
C ASP A 71 -0.97 -7.04 6.72
N ASP A 72 -1.87 -6.35 7.35
CA ASP A 72 -2.42 -5.06 6.94
C ASP A 72 -1.56 -3.90 7.45
N ALA A 73 -1.32 -2.89 6.62
CA ALA A 73 -0.47 -1.74 6.97
C ALA A 73 -1.07 -0.84 8.04
N LEU A 74 -2.40 -0.81 8.14
CA LEU A 74 -3.13 -0.02 9.13
C LEU A 74 -3.50 -0.81 10.38
N GLY A 75 -3.14 -2.11 10.43
CA GLY A 75 -3.40 -2.98 11.56
C GLY A 75 -4.86 -3.46 11.66
N ASN A 76 -5.60 -3.47 10.56
CA ASN A 76 -6.93 -4.06 10.50
C ASN A 76 -6.83 -5.59 10.65
N PRO A 77 -7.39 -6.22 11.70
CA PRO A 77 -7.24 -7.65 11.94
C PRO A 77 -7.96 -8.53 10.91
N LEU A 78 -8.85 -7.95 10.11
CA LEU A 78 -9.56 -8.62 9.01
C LEU A 78 -9.07 -8.15 7.64
N GLY A 79 -8.12 -7.19 7.62
CA GLY A 79 -7.56 -6.63 6.41
C GLY A 79 -6.49 -7.52 5.79
N HIS A 80 -6.16 -7.19 4.54
CA HIS A 80 -5.12 -7.85 3.77
C HIS A 80 -4.24 -6.81 3.09
N SER A 81 -3.02 -7.22 2.78
CA SER A 81 -2.14 -6.56 1.82
C SER A 81 -1.86 -7.51 0.66
N ILE A 82 -1.29 -7.02 -0.44
CA ILE A 82 -0.71 -7.90 -1.44
C ILE A 82 0.74 -8.22 -1.10
N ARG A 83 1.10 -9.49 -1.26
CA ARG A 83 2.45 -10.01 -1.19
C ARG A 83 2.92 -10.32 -2.60
N LEU A 84 4.10 -9.81 -2.96
CA LEU A 84 4.78 -10.06 -4.23
C LEU A 84 6.06 -10.83 -3.96
N ASP A 85 6.06 -12.12 -4.25
CA ASP A 85 7.25 -12.97 -4.25
C ASP A 85 7.88 -12.87 -5.63
N TYR A 86 9.03 -12.17 -5.74
CA TYR A 86 9.73 -11.94 -7.00
C TYR A 86 10.99 -12.77 -7.11
N ASP A 87 11.33 -13.14 -8.34
CA ASP A 87 12.60 -13.74 -8.71
C ASP A 87 13.06 -13.14 -10.05
N VAL A 88 14.23 -12.51 -10.06
CA VAL A 88 14.92 -11.98 -11.23
C VAL A 88 16.34 -12.57 -11.34
N ASP A 89 16.60 -13.71 -10.67
CA ASP A 89 17.88 -14.41 -10.74
C ASP A 89 17.88 -15.41 -11.89
N SER A 90 18.00 -14.90 -13.09
CA SER A 90 18.07 -15.68 -14.33
C SER A 90 19.37 -15.41 -15.08
N SER A 91 19.80 -16.36 -15.90
CA SER A 91 20.87 -16.16 -16.89
C SER A 91 20.45 -15.26 -18.06
N ASN A 92 19.14 -15.09 -18.25
CA ASN A 92 18.55 -14.17 -19.21
C ASN A 92 18.23 -12.82 -18.57
N PRO A 93 18.11 -11.71 -19.33
CA PRO A 93 17.63 -10.45 -18.80
C PRO A 93 16.24 -10.64 -18.18
N ALA A 94 16.14 -10.41 -16.86
CA ALA A 94 14.94 -10.68 -16.09
C ALA A 94 14.29 -9.40 -15.59
N TYR A 95 12.99 -9.28 -15.83
CA TYR A 95 12.13 -8.30 -15.16
C TYR A 95 10.68 -8.80 -15.10
N ASN A 96 10.06 -8.61 -13.98
CA ASN A 96 8.71 -9.08 -13.66
C ASN A 96 8.10 -8.19 -12.57
N GLY A 97 6.90 -8.47 -12.13
CA GLY A 97 6.29 -7.68 -11.09
C GLY A 97 4.78 -7.78 -11.00
N PHE A 98 4.17 -6.65 -10.70
CA PHE A 98 2.74 -6.51 -10.47
C PHE A 98 2.18 -5.38 -11.34
N TRP A 99 0.96 -5.57 -11.85
CA TRP A 99 0.20 -4.57 -12.57
C TRP A 99 -1.19 -4.40 -11.95
N MET A 100 -1.74 -3.22 -12.03
CA MET A 100 -3.10 -2.92 -11.59
C MET A 100 -3.75 -1.91 -12.54
N LYS A 101 -4.95 -2.21 -13.03
CA LYS A 101 -5.73 -1.31 -13.88
C LYS A 101 -6.30 -0.16 -13.07
N LEU A 102 -6.18 1.02 -13.64
CA LEU A 102 -6.74 2.26 -13.13
C LEU A 102 -7.99 2.70 -13.90
N ASN A 103 -8.41 1.94 -14.91
CA ASN A 103 -9.65 2.10 -15.66
C ASN A 103 -9.88 3.50 -16.28
N GLY A 104 -8.82 4.25 -16.54
CA GLY A 104 -8.93 5.62 -17.03
C GLY A 104 -9.25 6.62 -15.92
N GLU A 105 -8.84 6.34 -14.68
CA GLU A 105 -9.12 7.18 -13.53
C GLU A 105 -8.57 8.59 -13.70
N ASP A 106 -9.38 9.59 -13.36
CA ASP A 106 -9.00 11.00 -13.35
C ASP A 106 -8.34 11.36 -12.01
N ALA A 107 -7.02 11.49 -12.07
CA ALA A 107 -6.20 11.90 -10.93
C ALA A 107 -5.90 13.41 -10.91
N GLY A 108 -6.51 14.23 -11.76
CA GLY A 108 -6.19 15.66 -11.92
C GLY A 108 -6.42 16.54 -10.68
N GLU A 109 -7.25 16.08 -9.73
CA GLU A 109 -7.46 16.78 -8.45
C GLU A 109 -6.42 16.45 -7.37
N PHE A 110 -5.57 15.46 -7.61
CA PHE A 110 -4.54 14.98 -6.70
C PHE A 110 -3.15 15.45 -7.14
N ASN A 111 -2.14 15.24 -6.30
CA ASN A 111 -0.77 15.64 -6.60
C ASN A 111 0.27 14.60 -6.18
N ALA A 112 -0.15 13.49 -5.57
CA ALA A 112 0.75 12.42 -5.16
C ALA A 112 0.10 11.04 -5.31
N LEU A 113 0.94 10.04 -5.61
CA LEU A 113 0.66 8.61 -5.43
C LEU A 113 1.14 8.20 -4.04
N THR A 114 0.25 7.64 -3.23
CA THR A 114 0.60 7.13 -1.90
C THR A 114 0.31 5.65 -1.79
N PHE A 115 1.10 4.95 -0.99
CA PHE A 115 0.89 3.55 -0.62
C PHE A 115 1.77 3.19 0.57
N TYR A 116 1.48 2.05 1.19
CA TYR A 116 2.38 1.45 2.18
C TYR A 116 3.18 0.32 1.54
N ILE A 117 4.43 0.16 1.97
CA ILE A 117 5.31 -0.93 1.53
C ILE A 117 6.22 -1.38 2.66
N LYS A 118 6.46 -2.69 2.71
CA LYS A 118 7.52 -3.30 3.53
C LYS A 118 8.15 -4.49 2.82
N GLY A 119 9.35 -4.87 3.24
CA GLY A 119 10.01 -6.09 2.84
C GLY A 119 9.73 -7.24 3.80
N ASP A 120 9.75 -8.46 3.30
CA ASP A 120 9.72 -9.68 4.11
C ASP A 120 11.14 -10.03 4.58
N ALA A 121 11.44 -9.77 5.86
CA ALA A 121 12.76 -10.05 6.43
C ALA A 121 13.12 -11.54 6.42
N ALA A 122 12.13 -12.43 6.53
CA ALA A 122 12.39 -13.87 6.55
C ALA A 122 12.79 -14.42 5.18
N LYS A 123 12.21 -13.88 4.11
CA LYS A 123 12.55 -14.28 2.75
C LYS A 123 13.71 -13.47 2.15
N GLY A 124 13.97 -12.30 2.69
CA GLY A 124 14.80 -11.27 2.09
C GLY A 124 14.01 -10.39 1.14
N PHE A 125 14.51 -9.17 0.88
CA PHE A 125 13.83 -8.22 -0.01
C PHE A 125 14.81 -7.21 -0.60
N SER A 126 14.52 -6.74 -1.81
CA SER A 126 15.21 -5.61 -2.41
C SER A 126 14.84 -4.31 -1.69
N LYS A 127 15.87 -3.50 -1.39
CA LYS A 127 15.66 -2.15 -0.86
C LYS A 127 15.21 -1.15 -1.92
N ARG A 128 15.09 -1.60 -3.19
CA ARG A 128 14.67 -0.79 -4.34
C ARG A 128 13.64 -1.52 -5.16
N VAL A 129 12.70 -0.74 -5.69
CA VAL A 129 11.68 -1.22 -6.63
C VAL A 129 11.31 -0.08 -7.56
N LYS A 130 11.02 -0.37 -8.81
CA LYS A 130 10.58 0.63 -9.77
C LYS A 130 9.05 0.70 -9.75
N ILE A 131 8.51 1.89 -9.58
CA ILE A 131 7.07 2.20 -9.64
C ILE A 131 6.79 2.90 -10.96
N GLU A 132 5.81 2.42 -11.71
CA GLU A 132 5.41 3.03 -12.96
C GLU A 132 3.93 3.43 -12.93
N LEU A 133 3.63 4.57 -13.56
CA LEU A 133 2.28 4.96 -13.95
C LEU A 133 2.20 5.02 -15.47
N LYS A 134 1.04 4.61 -16.00
CA LYS A 134 0.74 4.68 -17.42
C LYS A 134 -0.56 5.45 -17.63
N ASP A 135 -0.63 6.25 -18.68
CA ASP A 135 -1.87 6.88 -19.14
C ASP A 135 -2.51 6.12 -20.31
N GLN A 136 -3.73 6.49 -20.69
CA GLN A 136 -4.41 5.91 -21.85
C GLN A 136 -3.75 6.32 -23.18
N GLY A 137 -2.95 7.38 -23.21
CA GLY A 137 -2.15 7.82 -24.34
C GLY A 137 -0.86 7.00 -24.56
N SER A 138 -0.72 5.84 -23.87
CA SER A 138 0.44 4.94 -23.95
C SER A 138 1.75 5.54 -23.42
N LYS A 139 1.71 6.63 -22.67
CA LYS A 139 2.89 7.13 -21.98
C LYS A 139 3.12 6.35 -20.71
N THR A 140 4.37 6.02 -20.44
CA THR A 140 4.81 5.37 -19.21
C THR A 140 5.87 6.25 -18.55
N SER A 141 5.69 6.51 -17.26
CA SER A 141 6.68 7.19 -16.44
C SER A 141 7.03 6.36 -15.23
N ALA A 142 8.31 6.33 -14.89
CA ALA A 142 8.84 5.48 -13.83
C ALA A 142 9.53 6.30 -12.75
N TYR A 143 9.41 5.83 -11.51
CA TYR A 143 10.11 6.33 -10.34
C TYR A 143 10.83 5.17 -9.65
N MET A 144 12.12 5.33 -9.33
CA MET A 144 12.88 4.34 -8.56
C MET A 144 12.69 4.63 -7.08
N LEU A 145 11.84 3.84 -6.42
CA LEU A 145 11.67 3.88 -4.99
C LEU A 145 12.86 3.19 -4.32
N GLY A 146 13.41 3.82 -3.30
CA GLY A 146 14.49 3.27 -2.47
C GLY A 146 14.13 3.17 -0.99
N ASN A 147 15.07 2.62 -0.21
CA ASN A 147 14.96 2.56 1.25
C ASN A 147 13.74 1.77 1.77
N ILE A 148 13.35 0.69 1.08
CA ILE A 148 12.38 -0.27 1.62
C ILE A 148 12.97 -0.91 2.87
N THR A 149 12.14 -1.07 3.92
CA THR A 149 12.50 -1.64 5.22
C THR A 149 11.59 -2.80 5.57
N GLU A 150 11.90 -3.56 6.60
CA GLU A 150 11.06 -4.63 7.13
C GLU A 150 9.79 -4.14 7.86
N ALA A 151 9.77 -2.86 8.24
CA ALA A 151 8.58 -2.24 8.81
C ALA A 151 7.74 -1.55 7.74
N TRP A 152 6.43 -1.53 7.91
CA TRP A 152 5.53 -0.75 7.09
C TRP A 152 5.93 0.73 7.05
N ARG A 153 6.01 1.26 5.83
CA ARG A 153 6.28 2.68 5.58
C ARG A 153 5.25 3.24 4.61
N LYS A 154 4.64 4.35 4.98
CA LYS A 154 3.88 5.16 4.03
C LYS A 154 4.87 5.83 3.07
N ILE A 155 4.62 5.65 1.80
CA ILE A 155 5.33 6.29 0.69
C ILE A 155 4.40 7.35 0.10
N SER A 156 4.96 8.50 -0.22
CA SER A 156 4.32 9.53 -1.03
C SER A 156 5.26 9.90 -2.17
N ILE A 157 4.78 9.75 -3.41
CA ILE A 157 5.53 10.09 -4.62
C ILE A 157 4.77 11.23 -5.31
N PRO A 158 5.28 12.47 -5.26
CA PRO A 158 4.67 13.58 -5.98
C PRO A 158 4.54 13.29 -7.48
N PHE A 159 3.44 13.68 -8.08
CA PHE A 159 3.17 13.44 -9.50
C PHE A 159 4.22 14.03 -10.44
N GLU A 160 4.90 15.10 -10.02
CA GLU A 160 6.03 15.70 -10.75
C GLU A 160 7.20 14.73 -10.97
N LYS A 161 7.34 13.68 -10.16
CA LYS A 161 8.35 12.62 -10.33
C LYS A 161 8.03 11.70 -11.51
N PHE A 162 6.78 11.66 -11.94
CA PHE A 162 6.33 10.93 -13.13
C PHE A 162 6.31 11.85 -14.35
N ASN A 163 7.46 12.38 -14.72
CA ASN A 163 7.65 13.49 -15.66
C ASN A 163 7.23 13.22 -17.11
N ARG A 164 6.91 11.97 -17.46
CA ARG A 164 6.39 11.63 -18.79
C ARG A 164 4.87 11.60 -18.85
N ILE A 165 4.17 11.55 -17.71
CA ILE A 165 2.72 11.70 -17.66
C ILE A 165 2.42 13.19 -17.75
N THR A 166 1.70 13.60 -18.77
CA THR A 166 1.31 14.99 -19.00
C THR A 166 -0.20 15.20 -18.92
N ASP A 167 -0.96 14.11 -18.98
CA ASP A 167 -2.40 14.08 -18.82
C ASP A 167 -2.75 13.15 -17.66
N TRP A 168 -3.24 13.75 -16.58
CA TRP A 168 -3.61 13.04 -15.35
C TRP A 168 -5.10 12.67 -15.31
N SER A 169 -5.86 13.04 -16.37
CA SER A 169 -7.32 12.80 -16.42
C SER A 169 -7.69 11.37 -16.84
N ALA A 170 -6.71 10.55 -17.25
CA ALA A 170 -7.00 9.22 -17.78
C ALA A 170 -5.83 8.25 -17.54
N LEU A 171 -5.60 7.88 -16.28
CA LEU A 171 -4.57 6.90 -15.93
C LEU A 171 -5.03 5.47 -16.21
N SER A 172 -4.16 4.67 -16.79
CA SER A 172 -4.49 3.30 -17.23
C SER A 172 -3.95 2.21 -16.32
N GLU A 173 -2.72 2.34 -15.83
CA GLU A 173 -2.10 1.31 -14.98
C GLU A 173 -1.15 1.90 -13.93
N PHE A 174 -1.15 1.26 -12.76
CA PHE A 174 -0.06 1.28 -11.78
C PHE A 174 0.73 -0.01 -11.92
N VAL A 175 2.08 0.09 -11.91
CA VAL A 175 2.95 -1.08 -12.08
C VAL A 175 4.09 -1.06 -11.06
N VAL A 176 4.39 -2.22 -10.50
CA VAL A 176 5.58 -2.48 -9.68
C VAL A 176 6.49 -3.39 -10.49
N VAL A 177 7.76 -3.00 -10.63
CA VAL A 177 8.73 -3.74 -11.44
C VAL A 177 9.95 -4.10 -10.60
N PHE A 178 10.28 -5.38 -10.61
CA PHE A 178 11.56 -5.91 -10.18
C PHE A 178 12.40 -6.21 -11.42
N ASP A 179 13.68 -5.87 -11.41
CA ASP A 179 14.59 -6.15 -12.50
C ASP A 179 15.96 -6.62 -11.98
N ASP A 180 16.70 -7.34 -12.82
CA ASP A 180 17.99 -7.95 -12.49
C ASP A 180 19.12 -6.96 -12.23
N LEU A 181 18.94 -5.68 -12.59
CA LEU A 181 19.93 -4.62 -12.40
C LEU A 181 19.80 -3.92 -11.05
N HIS A 182 18.56 -3.79 -10.53
CA HIS A 182 18.28 -2.97 -9.36
C HIS A 182 17.78 -3.76 -8.15
N SER A 183 17.24 -4.98 -8.35
CA SER A 183 16.74 -5.82 -7.26
C SER A 183 17.88 -6.60 -6.61
N MET A 184 18.16 -6.29 -5.33
CA MET A 184 19.17 -6.99 -4.52
C MET A 184 18.64 -7.22 -3.11
N PRO A 185 18.48 -8.49 -2.66
CA PRO A 185 18.72 -9.73 -3.41
C PRO A 185 17.85 -9.85 -4.66
N LYS A 186 18.26 -10.67 -5.63
CA LYS A 186 17.53 -10.89 -6.89
C LYS A 186 16.23 -11.68 -6.72
N ASN A 187 16.08 -12.39 -5.62
CA ASN A 187 14.83 -13.02 -5.20
C ASN A 187 14.45 -12.56 -3.80
N GLY A 188 13.15 -12.52 -3.52
CA GLY A 188 12.67 -12.05 -2.24
C GLY A 188 11.17 -11.76 -2.28
N ALA A 189 10.69 -11.02 -1.26
CA ALA A 189 9.30 -10.61 -1.21
C ALA A 189 9.13 -9.20 -0.63
N VAL A 190 8.13 -8.48 -1.16
CA VAL A 190 7.61 -7.24 -0.58
C VAL A 190 6.11 -7.34 -0.40
N LEU A 191 5.59 -6.59 0.57
CA LEU A 191 4.15 -6.41 0.77
C LEU A 191 3.80 -4.95 0.46
N ILE A 192 2.65 -4.74 -0.19
CA ILE A 192 2.14 -3.42 -0.56
C ILE A 192 0.68 -3.33 -0.12
N ASP A 193 0.28 -2.13 0.34
CA ASP A 193 -1.06 -1.90 0.84
C ASP A 193 -1.48 -0.44 0.66
N GLN A 194 -2.81 -0.16 0.74
CA GLN A 194 -3.40 1.18 0.76
C GLN A 194 -2.89 2.07 -0.38
N ILE A 195 -3.00 1.60 -1.63
CA ILE A 195 -2.63 2.39 -2.81
C ILE A 195 -3.71 3.45 -3.04
N ALA A 196 -3.30 4.72 -3.10
CA ALA A 196 -4.23 5.84 -3.27
C ALA A 196 -3.60 6.99 -4.06
N PHE A 197 -4.44 7.86 -4.62
CA PHE A 197 -4.07 9.20 -5.01
C PHE A 197 -4.43 10.17 -3.89
N SER A 198 -3.54 11.08 -3.54
CA SER A 198 -3.74 12.05 -2.46
C SER A 198 -3.44 13.48 -2.91
N LYS A 199 -4.04 14.43 -2.21
CA LYS A 199 -3.71 15.84 -2.29
C LYS A 199 -3.01 16.23 -0.99
N GLU A 200 -1.70 16.35 -1.07
CA GLU A 200 -0.83 16.76 0.04
C GLU A 200 -0.51 18.26 0.00
#